data_14caa7fdecf35f3bec30c4c6a7d6c6b3
#
_entry.id   14caa7fdecf35f3bec30c4c6a7d6c6b3
#
_cell.length_a   1.000
_cell.length_b   1.000
_cell.length_c   1.000
_cell.angle_alpha   90.00
_cell.angle_beta   90.00
_cell.angle_gamma   90.00
#
_symmetry.space_group_name_H-M   'P 1'
#
loop_
_entity.id
_entity.type
_entity.pdbx_description
1 polymer ?
#
loop_
_entity_poly.entity_id
_entity_poly.type
_entity_poly.pdbx_seq_one_letter_code
_entity_poly.pdbx_strand_id
1 'polypeptide(L)'
;MGAQFQRHGTGVFRTKLNKADHPIMKGFGGFESWDETYVHHLHNENNRTVLELRAEGKEMEPWTWVRTQGKGRVFYTAWGHDNRTWGNPGFQNLLERGIRWAAKDDTSTVPAYLADLPFPIPEMTPIAKNLKPFEFIDAGGKIPNYTPGEKWGVQGEAFTKMQKPLEPDEALKHVSVPKDFEVKLFAAEPDIGGKPIAMTWDERGRLWIAETYDYPNELQPVGAGRDRIRILEDTDGDWKADKSTVFAEKLSIPSTMTFHKGGVIVQNGTQTLYLKDTDGDDVADEKKVIFDGWVLGDTHGGVSNFQYGHDNWIWAMQGYNNSSPTINGKRTQSFANGFFRFKPDGSEIEFIRSTNNNTWGIGLSEEGIVFGSTANRNPSVYMPIPNRYYERVNGWKTNLRLGSIADTHLFDPVTKNIRQMDHHGGYTAAAGHALYTARQYPKEYWNRTAFVNGPTGHLVGAFVLKPNSSDFSSTSPFNLFASDDEWSAPIMTEIGPDGNAWVIDWYNYIVQHNPTPAGFKTGKGNAYETPVRDKKRGRIYRVVYKNKSGKPFSLENASPELLVSTLANPTMLWRKK
;
A
#
# COMPACT_ATOMS: atom_id res chain seq x y z
N MET A 1 -3.64 -13.59 50.52
CA MET A 1 -2.69 -13.34 49.45
C MET A 1 -2.97 -14.30 48.30
N GLY A 2 -2.66 -13.93 47.04
CA GLY A 2 -2.99 -14.75 45.85
C GLY A 2 -1.92 -15.80 45.51
N ALA A 3 -0.65 -15.52 45.82
CA ALA A 3 0.49 -16.38 45.62
C ALA A 3 1.68 -15.85 46.42
N GLN A 4 2.77 -16.61 46.48
CA GLN A 4 4.02 -16.20 47.11
C GLN A 4 5.13 -16.17 46.05
N PHE A 5 5.96 -15.12 46.07
CA PHE A 5 7.13 -14.98 45.19
C PHE A 5 8.13 -16.14 45.41
N GLN A 6 8.66 -16.65 44.30
CA GLN A 6 9.68 -17.68 44.31
C GLN A 6 11.01 -17.21 43.70
N ARG A 7 10.95 -16.73 42.47
CA ARG A 7 12.09 -16.22 41.71
C ARG A 7 11.69 -15.32 40.59
N HIS A 8 12.61 -14.61 39.99
CA HIS A 8 12.41 -13.89 38.75
C HIS A 8 13.65 -13.96 37.83
N GLY A 9 13.45 -13.72 36.56
CA GLY A 9 14.43 -13.33 35.57
C GLY A 9 13.99 -11.99 34.96
N THR A 10 14.50 -11.66 33.77
CA THR A 10 14.12 -10.44 33.03
C THR A 10 14.07 -10.73 31.54
N GLY A 11 13.25 -10.03 30.79
CA GLY A 11 13.18 -10.18 29.34
C GLY A 11 12.03 -9.43 28.67
N VAL A 12 12.06 -9.42 27.35
CA VAL A 12 10.93 -8.98 26.54
C VAL A 12 9.98 -10.15 26.37
N PHE A 13 8.72 -9.94 26.69
CA PHE A 13 7.69 -10.98 26.53
C PHE A 13 6.31 -10.40 26.34
N ARG A 14 5.42 -11.25 25.84
CA ARG A 14 3.98 -11.05 25.73
C ARG A 14 3.26 -12.16 26.47
N THR A 15 2.16 -11.83 27.10
CA THR A 15 1.31 -12.82 27.77
C THR A 15 0.30 -13.41 26.78
N LYS A 16 -0.14 -14.64 27.07
CA LYS A 16 -1.30 -15.25 26.43
C LYS A 16 -2.57 -14.76 27.13
N LEU A 17 -3.46 -14.15 26.36
CA LEU A 17 -4.74 -13.69 26.87
C LEU A 17 -5.66 -14.88 27.16
N ASN A 18 -6.42 -14.76 28.23
CA ASN A 18 -7.40 -15.74 28.67
C ASN A 18 -8.72 -15.02 29.03
N LYS A 19 -9.86 -15.72 28.98
CA LYS A 19 -11.17 -15.17 29.36
C LYS A 19 -11.53 -13.85 28.61
N ALA A 20 -11.53 -13.89 27.28
CA ALA A 20 -11.82 -12.73 26.43
C ALA A 20 -13.20 -12.08 26.69
N ASP A 21 -14.14 -12.82 27.26
CA ASP A 21 -15.47 -12.37 27.67
C ASP A 21 -15.48 -11.60 29.00
N HIS A 22 -14.41 -11.67 29.79
CA HIS A 22 -14.32 -10.94 31.06
C HIS A 22 -14.29 -9.41 30.81
N PRO A 23 -15.01 -8.58 31.62
CA PRO A 23 -15.10 -7.14 31.40
C PRO A 23 -13.75 -6.42 31.22
N ILE A 24 -12.71 -6.82 31.96
CA ILE A 24 -11.35 -6.27 31.81
C ILE A 24 -10.75 -6.62 30.45
N MET A 25 -11.00 -7.83 29.92
CA MET A 25 -10.38 -8.32 28.70
C MET A 25 -11.13 -7.94 27.42
N LYS A 26 -12.39 -7.53 27.56
CA LYS A 26 -13.22 -7.16 26.42
C LYS A 26 -12.66 -5.91 25.71
N GLY A 27 -12.13 -6.09 24.48
CA GLY A 27 -11.47 -5.02 23.74
C GLY A 27 -10.02 -4.73 24.16
N PHE A 28 -9.41 -5.65 24.93
CA PHE A 28 -7.98 -5.60 25.26
C PHE A 28 -7.21 -6.66 24.46
N GLY A 29 -6.22 -6.24 23.68
CA GLY A 29 -5.43 -7.11 22.80
C GLY A 29 -4.10 -7.57 23.38
N GLY A 30 -3.75 -7.19 24.62
CA GLY A 30 -2.44 -7.45 25.19
C GLY A 30 -1.36 -6.52 24.64
N PHE A 31 -0.16 -6.62 25.21
CA PHE A 31 1.01 -5.84 24.80
C PHE A 31 2.28 -6.65 25.01
N GLU A 32 3.37 -6.20 24.44
CA GLU A 32 4.72 -6.68 24.68
C GLU A 32 5.51 -5.63 25.45
N SER A 33 6.27 -6.04 26.46
CA SER A 33 7.18 -5.16 27.19
C SER A 33 8.38 -5.94 27.75
N TRP A 34 9.47 -5.23 28.00
CA TRP A 34 10.53 -5.74 28.84
C TRP A 34 10.17 -5.53 30.30
N ASP A 35 10.20 -6.60 31.11
CA ASP A 35 9.92 -6.54 32.55
C ASP A 35 10.61 -7.69 33.27
N GLU A 36 10.44 -7.77 34.58
CA GLU A 36 10.85 -8.94 35.36
C GLU A 36 9.88 -10.11 35.14
N THR A 37 10.45 -11.32 35.00
CA THR A 37 9.68 -12.54 34.74
C THR A 37 9.45 -13.31 36.03
N TYR A 38 8.51 -12.83 36.85
CA TYR A 38 8.18 -13.46 38.14
C TYR A 38 7.67 -14.88 37.99
N VAL A 39 8.09 -15.75 38.91
CA VAL A 39 7.51 -17.07 39.14
C VAL A 39 7.04 -17.13 40.58
N HIS A 40 5.82 -17.59 40.76
CA HIS A 40 5.18 -17.70 42.07
C HIS A 40 4.93 -19.18 42.43
N HIS A 41 4.80 -19.42 43.70
CA HIS A 41 4.37 -20.70 44.25
C HIS A 41 3.23 -20.48 45.28
N LEU A 42 2.69 -21.54 45.85
CA LEU A 42 1.59 -21.51 46.84
C LEU A 42 0.41 -20.68 46.35
N HIS A 43 0.00 -20.88 45.10
CA HIS A 43 -1.10 -20.21 44.51
C HIS A 43 -2.41 -20.50 45.26
N ASN A 44 -3.14 -19.42 45.62
CA ASN A 44 -4.47 -19.53 46.12
C ASN A 44 -5.47 -19.39 44.94
N GLU A 45 -6.04 -20.51 44.54
CA GLU A 45 -6.93 -20.58 43.39
C GLU A 45 -8.43 -20.31 43.72
N ASN A 46 -8.73 -20.18 45.00
CA ASN A 46 -10.12 -19.95 45.43
C ASN A 46 -10.65 -18.62 44.88
N ASN A 47 -11.78 -18.70 44.16
CA ASN A 47 -12.46 -17.54 43.55
C ASN A 47 -11.56 -16.71 42.63
N ARG A 48 -10.50 -17.33 42.06
CA ARG A 48 -9.58 -16.68 41.13
C ARG A 48 -9.97 -16.93 39.67
N THR A 49 -9.99 -15.87 38.84
CA THR A 49 -10.07 -15.96 37.39
C THR A 49 -8.77 -15.42 36.80
N VAL A 50 -8.04 -16.26 36.10
CA VAL A 50 -6.78 -15.85 35.40
C VAL A 50 -7.16 -15.20 34.08
N LEU A 51 -6.62 -14.00 33.85
CA LEU A 51 -6.85 -13.16 32.67
C LEU A 51 -5.69 -13.20 31.67
N GLU A 52 -4.46 -13.31 32.19
CA GLU A 52 -3.25 -13.45 31.37
C GLU A 52 -2.34 -14.54 31.94
N LEU A 53 -1.66 -15.24 31.03
CA LEU A 53 -0.71 -16.30 31.33
C LEU A 53 0.63 -15.96 30.67
N ARG A 54 1.75 -16.10 31.38
CA ARG A 54 3.11 -16.00 30.83
C ARG A 54 3.72 -17.40 30.65
N ALA A 55 4.36 -17.61 29.51
CA ALA A 55 5.11 -18.85 29.30
C ALA A 55 6.37 -18.89 30.17
N GLU A 56 6.58 -19.98 30.92
CA GLU A 56 7.76 -20.27 31.72
C GLU A 56 8.24 -21.70 31.39
N GLY A 57 9.09 -21.78 30.37
CA GLY A 57 9.50 -23.07 29.84
C GLY A 57 8.31 -23.83 29.23
N LYS A 58 7.98 -25.01 29.84
CA LYS A 58 6.81 -25.82 29.43
C LYS A 58 5.55 -25.48 30.21
N GLU A 59 5.65 -24.63 31.20
CA GLU A 59 4.55 -24.26 32.10
C GLU A 59 3.99 -22.87 31.78
N MET A 60 2.85 -22.54 32.35
CA MET A 60 2.17 -21.25 32.20
C MET A 60 1.97 -20.61 33.58
N GLU A 61 2.67 -19.50 33.82
CA GLU A 61 2.56 -18.71 35.03
C GLU A 61 1.32 -17.81 34.97
N PRO A 62 0.40 -17.83 35.99
CA PRO A 62 -0.70 -16.87 36.11
C PRO A 62 -0.17 -15.45 36.31
N TRP A 63 -0.31 -14.61 35.25
CA TRP A 63 0.34 -13.29 35.21
C TRP A 63 -0.55 -12.16 35.68
N THR A 64 -1.78 -12.10 35.13
CA THR A 64 -2.83 -11.17 35.57
C THR A 64 -4.05 -11.97 35.94
N TRP A 65 -4.65 -11.67 37.09
CA TRP A 65 -5.83 -12.36 37.56
C TRP A 65 -6.72 -11.48 38.44
N VAL A 66 -7.95 -11.89 38.57
CA VAL A 66 -8.94 -11.27 39.47
C VAL A 66 -9.48 -12.30 40.45
N ARG A 67 -9.97 -11.83 41.58
CA ARG A 67 -10.69 -12.65 42.57
C ARG A 67 -11.62 -11.81 43.39
N THR A 68 -12.55 -12.46 44.10
CA THR A 68 -13.37 -11.84 45.12
C THR A 68 -12.85 -12.23 46.51
N GLN A 69 -12.89 -11.27 47.43
CA GLN A 69 -12.55 -11.47 48.82
C GLN A 69 -13.64 -10.85 49.68
N GLY A 70 -14.54 -11.66 50.26
CA GLY A 70 -15.78 -11.19 50.85
C GLY A 70 -16.61 -10.39 49.84
N LYS A 71 -16.95 -9.14 50.14
CA LYS A 71 -17.65 -8.22 49.24
C LYS A 71 -16.73 -7.43 48.32
N GLY A 72 -15.39 -7.55 48.49
CA GLY A 72 -14.38 -6.80 47.71
C GLY A 72 -13.98 -7.55 46.46
N ARG A 73 -13.50 -6.78 45.46
CA ARG A 73 -12.84 -7.27 44.22
C ARG A 73 -11.37 -6.98 44.29
N VAL A 74 -10.56 -7.91 43.84
CA VAL A 74 -9.11 -7.79 43.75
C VAL A 74 -8.70 -7.97 42.30
N PHE A 75 -7.98 -7.01 41.76
CA PHE A 75 -7.25 -7.10 40.49
C PHE A 75 -5.75 -7.17 40.81
N TYR A 76 -5.06 -8.10 40.23
CA TYR A 76 -3.62 -8.29 40.35
C TYR A 76 -3.00 -8.45 38.98
N THR A 77 -1.85 -7.84 38.79
CA THR A 77 -0.97 -8.10 37.64
C THR A 77 0.48 -8.17 38.12
N ALA A 78 1.28 -9.04 37.51
CA ALA A 78 2.72 -9.13 37.75
C ALA A 78 3.54 -8.20 36.83
N TRP A 79 2.89 -7.45 35.96
CA TRP A 79 3.50 -6.39 35.20
C TRP A 79 3.81 -5.17 36.08
N GLY A 80 4.85 -4.37 35.71
CA GLY A 80 5.06 -3.04 36.24
C GLY A 80 6.25 -2.88 37.19
N HIS A 81 7.26 -3.73 37.09
CA HIS A 81 8.53 -3.50 37.78
C HIS A 81 9.42 -2.49 37.04
N ASP A 82 9.35 -2.46 35.70
CA ASP A 82 10.22 -1.62 34.88
C ASP A 82 9.48 -0.38 34.30
N ASN A 83 10.22 0.72 34.16
CA ASN A 83 9.70 1.96 33.60
C ASN A 83 9.19 1.81 32.15
N ARG A 84 9.76 0.88 31.38
CA ARG A 84 9.31 0.57 30.01
C ARG A 84 7.89 0.01 30.02
N THR A 85 7.54 -0.80 31.02
CA THR A 85 6.17 -1.28 31.21
C THR A 85 5.23 -0.17 31.66
N TRP A 86 5.65 0.70 32.58
CA TRP A 86 4.85 1.86 32.99
C TRP A 86 4.60 2.85 31.83
N GLY A 87 5.56 3.04 30.94
CA GLY A 87 5.41 3.84 29.73
C GLY A 87 4.61 3.17 28.60
N ASN A 88 4.24 1.89 28.73
CA ASN A 88 3.55 1.16 27.69
C ASN A 88 2.04 1.45 27.70
N PRO A 89 1.46 1.97 26.60
CA PRO A 89 0.02 2.27 26.53
C PRO A 89 -0.88 1.06 26.77
N GLY A 90 -0.42 -0.15 26.41
CA GLY A 90 -1.15 -1.40 26.67
C GLY A 90 -1.22 -1.72 28.16
N PHE A 91 -0.14 -1.52 28.90
CA PHE A 91 -0.13 -1.68 30.35
C PHE A 91 -1.05 -0.66 31.03
N GLN A 92 -0.98 0.60 30.63
CA GLN A 92 -1.84 1.66 31.16
C GLN A 92 -3.33 1.35 30.91
N ASN A 93 -3.68 0.87 29.73
CA ASN A 93 -5.04 0.44 29.39
C ASN A 93 -5.51 -0.76 30.24
N LEU A 94 -4.67 -1.77 30.43
CA LEU A 94 -4.94 -2.92 31.30
C LEU A 94 -5.17 -2.47 32.75
N LEU A 95 -4.30 -1.59 33.24
CA LEU A 95 -4.34 -1.08 34.60
C LEU A 95 -5.62 -0.27 34.87
N GLU A 96 -6.00 0.64 33.96
CA GLU A 96 -7.25 1.40 34.06
C GLU A 96 -8.47 0.48 34.10
N ARG A 97 -8.55 -0.53 33.21
CA ARG A 97 -9.62 -1.53 33.21
C ARG A 97 -9.68 -2.30 34.53
N GLY A 98 -8.51 -2.72 35.04
CA GLY A 98 -8.41 -3.44 36.31
C GLY A 98 -8.88 -2.61 37.50
N ILE A 99 -8.49 -1.33 37.56
CA ILE A 99 -8.91 -0.40 38.63
C ILE A 99 -10.42 -0.16 38.57
N ARG A 100 -10.97 0.15 37.39
CA ARG A 100 -12.43 0.37 37.23
C ARG A 100 -13.22 -0.87 37.64
N TRP A 101 -12.81 -2.05 37.20
CA TRP A 101 -13.47 -3.29 37.59
C TRP A 101 -13.41 -3.52 39.09
N ALA A 102 -12.27 -3.29 39.74
CA ALA A 102 -12.12 -3.43 41.18
C ALA A 102 -12.99 -2.43 41.95
N ALA A 103 -13.12 -1.21 41.46
CA ALA A 103 -13.99 -0.16 42.00
C ALA A 103 -15.49 -0.39 41.69
N LYS A 104 -15.85 -1.40 40.91
CA LYS A 104 -17.20 -1.66 40.39
C LYS A 104 -17.72 -0.58 39.44
N ASP A 105 -16.80 0.11 38.78
CA ASP A 105 -17.05 1.09 37.72
C ASP A 105 -17.13 0.42 36.33
N ASP A 106 -17.66 1.14 35.35
CA ASP A 106 -17.86 0.63 33.99
C ASP A 106 -16.52 0.57 33.22
N THR A 107 -16.09 -0.65 32.88
CA THR A 107 -14.88 -0.89 32.08
C THR A 107 -15.09 -0.64 30.59
N SER A 108 -16.33 -0.55 30.10
CA SER A 108 -16.64 -0.35 28.69
C SER A 108 -16.31 1.07 28.20
N THR A 109 -16.15 2.01 29.14
CA THR A 109 -15.74 3.39 28.85
C THR A 109 -14.26 3.52 28.51
N VAL A 110 -13.44 2.51 28.86
CA VAL A 110 -12.01 2.49 28.48
C VAL A 110 -11.89 2.12 27.01
N PRO A 111 -11.23 2.95 26.19
CA PRO A 111 -11.05 2.67 24.77
C PRO A 111 -10.44 1.27 24.52
N ALA A 112 -10.83 0.63 23.42
CA ALA A 112 -10.23 -0.64 23.04
C ALA A 112 -8.73 -0.44 22.75
N TYR A 113 -7.90 -1.32 23.31
CA TYR A 113 -6.47 -1.37 23.03
C TYR A 113 -6.17 -2.65 22.25
N LEU A 114 -5.96 -2.50 20.93
CA LEU A 114 -5.70 -3.60 19.99
C LEU A 114 -4.39 -3.43 19.23
N ALA A 115 -3.61 -2.40 19.56
CA ALA A 115 -2.41 -2.01 18.83
C ALA A 115 -1.34 -3.12 18.76
N ASP A 116 -1.25 -3.94 19.80
CA ASP A 116 -0.25 -5.01 19.90
C ASP A 116 -0.80 -6.42 19.58
N LEU A 117 -2.05 -6.51 19.10
CA LEU A 117 -2.53 -7.79 18.59
C LEU A 117 -1.69 -8.23 17.42
N PRO A 118 -1.18 -9.48 17.40
CA PRO A 118 -0.60 -10.04 16.19
C PRO A 118 -1.60 -9.91 15.05
N PHE A 119 -1.13 -9.49 13.89
CA PHE A 119 -2.00 -9.51 12.72
C PHE A 119 -2.38 -10.97 12.42
N PRO A 120 -3.67 -11.31 12.34
CA PRO A 120 -4.08 -12.68 12.03
C PRO A 120 -3.71 -12.98 10.57
N ILE A 121 -2.66 -13.80 10.36
CA ILE A 121 -2.24 -14.19 9.01
C ILE A 121 -3.37 -15.02 8.39
N PRO A 122 -3.98 -14.55 7.30
CA PRO A 122 -5.08 -15.26 6.68
C PRO A 122 -4.59 -16.53 5.97
N GLU A 123 -5.44 -17.55 5.93
CA GLU A 123 -5.26 -18.67 5.02
C GLU A 123 -5.48 -18.19 3.59
N MET A 124 -4.57 -18.54 2.67
CA MET A 124 -4.68 -18.18 1.26
C MET A 124 -5.49 -19.22 0.48
N THR A 125 -6.28 -18.74 -0.49
CA THR A 125 -6.95 -19.66 -1.44
C THR A 125 -5.89 -20.33 -2.32
N PRO A 126 -5.92 -21.65 -2.49
CA PRO A 126 -5.04 -22.30 -3.44
C PRO A 126 -5.45 -21.95 -4.88
N ILE A 127 -4.48 -21.90 -5.80
CA ILE A 127 -4.79 -21.90 -7.24
C ILE A 127 -5.59 -23.17 -7.57
N ALA A 128 -6.59 -23.05 -8.43
CA ALA A 128 -7.48 -24.17 -8.77
C ALA A 128 -6.69 -25.34 -9.40
N LYS A 129 -6.96 -26.58 -8.94
CA LYS A 129 -6.16 -27.76 -9.33
C LYS A 129 -6.45 -28.29 -10.74
N ASN A 130 -7.61 -27.99 -11.29
CA ASN A 130 -8.10 -28.58 -12.56
C ASN A 130 -8.05 -27.57 -13.71
N LEU A 131 -7.11 -26.62 -13.65
CA LEU A 131 -6.90 -25.67 -14.74
C LEU A 131 -6.23 -26.36 -15.93
N LYS A 132 -6.50 -25.84 -17.12
CA LYS A 132 -5.78 -26.27 -18.32
C LYS A 132 -4.31 -25.87 -18.17
N PRO A 133 -3.36 -26.72 -18.59
CA PRO A 133 -1.96 -26.32 -18.63
C PRO A 133 -1.77 -25.07 -19.49
N PHE A 134 -0.84 -24.21 -19.09
CA PHE A 134 -0.48 -23.05 -19.90
C PHE A 134 0.00 -23.46 -21.28
N GLU A 135 -0.51 -22.81 -22.30
CA GLU A 135 -0.04 -22.91 -23.67
C GLU A 135 1.15 -21.98 -23.87
N PHE A 136 2.20 -22.45 -24.56
CA PHE A 136 3.36 -21.63 -24.88
C PHE A 136 3.44 -21.40 -26.39
N ILE A 137 3.62 -20.16 -26.78
CA ILE A 137 3.68 -19.69 -28.16
C ILE A 137 5.05 -19.08 -28.48
N ASP A 138 5.38 -18.96 -29.77
CA ASP A 138 6.55 -18.19 -30.21
C ASP A 138 6.39 -16.71 -29.79
N ALA A 139 7.40 -16.16 -29.16
CA ALA A 139 7.36 -14.79 -28.65
C ALA A 139 7.60 -13.73 -29.74
N GLY A 140 8.00 -14.13 -30.95
CA GLY A 140 8.43 -13.20 -31.99
C GLY A 140 9.72 -12.41 -31.66
N GLY A 141 10.43 -12.82 -30.60
CA GLY A 141 11.66 -12.19 -30.16
C GLY A 141 12.31 -12.95 -28.99
N LYS A 142 13.46 -12.44 -28.56
CA LYS A 142 14.17 -13.01 -27.40
C LYS A 142 13.61 -12.45 -26.10
N ILE A 143 13.47 -13.32 -25.10
CA ILE A 143 13.04 -13.01 -23.73
C ILE A 143 14.24 -13.24 -22.81
N PRO A 144 14.64 -12.25 -21.99
CA PRO A 144 15.69 -12.45 -21.01
C PRO A 144 15.34 -13.58 -20.03
N ASN A 145 16.33 -14.42 -19.73
CA ASN A 145 16.22 -15.50 -18.77
C ASN A 145 17.20 -15.31 -17.63
N TYR A 146 16.72 -15.40 -16.40
CA TYR A 146 17.53 -15.24 -15.21
C TYR A 146 17.22 -16.30 -14.17
N THR A 147 18.27 -16.70 -13.44
CA THR A 147 18.17 -17.53 -12.25
C THR A 147 18.65 -16.75 -11.02
N PRO A 148 18.30 -17.16 -9.80
CA PRO A 148 18.75 -16.50 -8.58
C PRO A 148 20.28 -16.36 -8.50
N GLY A 149 20.75 -15.19 -8.05
CA GLY A 149 22.13 -14.87 -7.73
C GLY A 149 22.19 -13.99 -6.48
N GLU A 150 23.37 -13.72 -5.94
CA GLU A 150 23.52 -12.95 -4.68
C GLU A 150 22.92 -11.53 -4.76
N LYS A 151 23.29 -10.78 -5.77
CA LYS A 151 22.81 -9.41 -6.00
C LYS A 151 22.09 -9.26 -7.33
N TRP A 152 22.57 -9.95 -8.34
CA TRP A 152 22.06 -9.93 -9.70
C TRP A 152 21.63 -11.33 -10.10
N GLY A 153 20.56 -11.44 -10.84
CA GLY A 153 20.19 -12.69 -11.48
C GLY A 153 21.32 -13.13 -12.44
N VAL A 154 21.56 -14.42 -12.49
CA VAL A 154 22.49 -15.01 -13.44
C VAL A 154 21.76 -15.17 -14.77
N GLN A 155 22.22 -14.46 -15.80
CA GLN A 155 21.61 -14.55 -17.13
C GLN A 155 21.98 -15.88 -17.81
N GLY A 156 20.96 -16.65 -18.18
CA GLY A 156 21.06 -17.86 -19.00
C GLY A 156 20.72 -17.59 -20.47
N GLU A 157 20.58 -18.67 -21.24
CA GLU A 157 20.10 -18.59 -22.61
C GLU A 157 18.70 -17.96 -22.68
N ALA A 158 18.52 -17.03 -23.61
CA ALA A 158 17.25 -16.34 -23.78
C ALA A 158 16.16 -17.30 -24.28
N PHE A 159 14.95 -17.14 -23.78
CA PHE A 159 13.78 -17.86 -24.27
C PHE A 159 13.29 -17.28 -25.61
N THR A 160 12.68 -18.13 -26.43
CA THR A 160 11.98 -17.74 -27.67
C THR A 160 10.50 -18.05 -27.63
N LYS A 161 10.05 -18.75 -26.57
CA LYS A 161 8.64 -19.04 -26.31
C LYS A 161 8.19 -18.34 -25.04
N MET A 162 6.95 -17.90 -25.02
CA MET A 162 6.31 -17.31 -23.84
C MET A 162 4.97 -17.98 -23.58
N GLN A 163 4.51 -17.90 -22.35
CA GLN A 163 3.14 -18.26 -22.03
C GLN A 163 2.19 -17.42 -22.90
N LYS A 164 1.20 -18.06 -23.51
CA LYS A 164 0.13 -17.36 -24.20
C LYS A 164 -0.70 -16.56 -23.19
N PRO A 165 -0.99 -15.26 -23.46
CA PRO A 165 -1.84 -14.50 -22.57
C PRO A 165 -3.20 -15.18 -22.41
N LEU A 166 -3.70 -15.21 -21.19
CA LEU A 166 -5.03 -15.75 -20.88
C LEU A 166 -6.12 -14.71 -21.17
N GLU A 167 -7.30 -15.18 -21.51
CA GLU A 167 -8.49 -14.32 -21.50
C GLU A 167 -8.79 -13.83 -20.07
N PRO A 168 -9.41 -12.65 -19.90
CA PRO A 168 -9.60 -12.04 -18.59
C PRO A 168 -10.28 -12.96 -17.56
N ASP A 169 -11.35 -13.65 -17.94
CA ASP A 169 -12.08 -14.59 -17.06
C ASP A 169 -11.26 -15.85 -16.71
N GLU A 170 -10.38 -16.27 -17.61
CA GLU A 170 -9.49 -17.40 -17.33
C GLU A 170 -8.39 -17.01 -16.35
N ALA A 171 -7.81 -15.82 -16.50
CA ALA A 171 -6.77 -15.32 -15.61
C ALA A 171 -7.26 -15.17 -14.15
N LEU A 172 -8.54 -14.87 -13.92
CA LEU A 172 -9.12 -14.85 -12.58
C LEU A 172 -8.99 -16.17 -11.83
N LYS A 173 -8.97 -17.31 -12.54
CA LYS A 173 -8.83 -18.65 -11.95
C LYS A 173 -7.40 -18.93 -11.48
N HIS A 174 -6.45 -18.14 -11.94
CA HIS A 174 -5.03 -18.20 -11.64
C HIS A 174 -4.61 -17.24 -10.52
N VAL A 175 -5.57 -16.79 -9.70
CA VAL A 175 -5.33 -15.83 -8.61
C VAL A 175 -5.56 -16.49 -7.25
N SER A 176 -4.62 -16.27 -6.34
CA SER A 176 -4.70 -16.59 -4.92
C SER A 176 -4.90 -15.31 -4.11
N VAL A 177 -5.85 -15.31 -3.20
CA VAL A 177 -6.19 -14.23 -2.26
C VAL A 177 -6.45 -14.80 -0.87
N PRO A 178 -6.51 -14.00 0.21
CA PRO A 178 -6.99 -14.49 1.49
C PRO A 178 -8.38 -15.14 1.37
N LYS A 179 -8.60 -16.23 2.10
CA LYS A 179 -9.77 -17.13 1.95
C LYS A 179 -11.13 -16.41 2.04
N ASP A 180 -11.21 -15.37 2.85
CA ASP A 180 -12.44 -14.58 3.02
C ASP A 180 -12.61 -13.47 1.97
N PHE A 181 -11.72 -13.44 0.97
CA PHE A 181 -11.75 -12.50 -0.14
C PHE A 181 -12.00 -13.20 -1.46
N GLU A 182 -12.44 -12.43 -2.43
CA GLU A 182 -12.54 -12.84 -3.83
C GLU A 182 -12.06 -11.73 -4.75
N VAL A 183 -11.58 -12.09 -5.94
CA VAL A 183 -11.22 -11.12 -6.98
C VAL A 183 -12.35 -11.01 -7.98
N LYS A 184 -12.72 -9.77 -8.30
CA LYS A 184 -13.70 -9.43 -9.32
C LYS A 184 -13.03 -8.59 -10.40
N LEU A 185 -13.32 -8.88 -11.65
CA LEU A 185 -12.92 -8.07 -12.79
C LEU A 185 -13.86 -6.88 -12.90
N PHE A 186 -13.31 -5.65 -12.94
CA PHE A 186 -14.07 -4.44 -13.21
C PHE A 186 -13.99 -4.05 -14.68
N ALA A 187 -12.80 -4.08 -15.26
CA ALA A 187 -12.57 -3.78 -16.67
C ALA A 187 -11.32 -4.51 -17.20
N ALA A 188 -11.30 -4.80 -18.47
CA ALA A 188 -10.18 -5.41 -19.18
C ALA A 188 -10.14 -4.93 -20.64
N GLU A 189 -9.17 -5.45 -21.40
CA GLU A 189 -9.21 -5.35 -22.84
C GLU A 189 -10.48 -6.05 -23.42
N PRO A 190 -11.19 -5.50 -24.42
CA PRO A 190 -10.85 -4.30 -25.23
C PRO A 190 -11.35 -2.98 -24.67
N ASP A 191 -12.09 -2.92 -23.55
CA ASP A 191 -12.67 -1.69 -22.99
C ASP A 191 -11.56 -0.75 -22.49
N ILE A 192 -10.47 -1.31 -21.99
CA ILE A 192 -9.18 -0.64 -21.78
C ILE A 192 -8.41 -0.72 -23.10
N GLY A 193 -8.18 0.43 -23.73
CA GLY A 193 -7.59 0.47 -25.07
C GLY A 193 -6.06 0.40 -25.11
N GLY A 194 -5.38 0.73 -24.00
CA GLY A 194 -3.93 0.76 -23.85
C GLY A 194 -3.48 0.12 -22.54
N LYS A 195 -2.22 0.34 -22.15
CA LYS A 195 -1.70 -0.11 -20.86
C LYS A 195 -2.14 0.84 -19.75
N PRO A 196 -2.99 0.43 -18.78
CA PRO A 196 -3.34 1.27 -17.65
C PRO A 196 -2.11 1.42 -16.72
N ILE A 197 -1.78 2.66 -16.34
CA ILE A 197 -0.60 2.95 -15.50
C ILE A 197 -0.92 3.80 -14.26
N ALA A 198 -2.08 4.43 -14.21
CA ALA A 198 -2.57 5.14 -13.04
C ALA A 198 -4.09 5.10 -12.99
N MET A 199 -4.65 5.16 -11.80
CA MET A 199 -6.09 5.23 -11.58
C MET A 199 -6.45 6.17 -10.45
N THR A 200 -7.66 6.75 -10.55
CA THR A 200 -8.31 7.54 -9.49
C THR A 200 -9.81 7.56 -9.73
N TRP A 201 -10.60 8.12 -8.81
CA TRP A 201 -12.06 8.22 -8.96
C TRP A 201 -12.49 9.66 -8.85
N ASP A 202 -13.55 10.02 -9.56
CA ASP A 202 -14.20 11.32 -9.44
C ASP A 202 -15.23 11.33 -8.28
N GLU A 203 -15.94 12.45 -8.15
CA GLU A 203 -16.99 12.62 -7.14
C GLU A 203 -18.26 11.81 -7.44
N ARG A 204 -18.41 11.30 -8.66
CA ARG A 204 -19.47 10.38 -9.07
C ARG A 204 -19.14 8.93 -8.76
N GLY A 205 -17.89 8.64 -8.39
CA GLY A 205 -17.38 7.28 -8.15
C GLY A 205 -16.95 6.55 -9.44
N ARG A 206 -16.88 7.25 -10.58
CA ARG A 206 -16.40 6.68 -11.83
C ARG A 206 -14.88 6.53 -11.80
N LEU A 207 -14.39 5.43 -12.36
CA LEU A 207 -12.96 5.16 -12.43
C LEU A 207 -12.33 5.93 -13.60
N TRP A 208 -11.29 6.68 -13.30
CA TRP A 208 -10.42 7.31 -14.29
C TRP A 208 -9.08 6.60 -14.36
N ILE A 209 -8.67 6.25 -15.57
CA ILE A 209 -7.38 5.58 -15.82
C ILE A 209 -6.54 6.39 -16.80
N ALA A 210 -5.22 6.38 -16.57
CA ALA A 210 -4.23 6.82 -17.54
C ALA A 210 -3.74 5.60 -18.32
N GLU A 211 -3.82 5.65 -19.64
CA GLU A 211 -3.40 4.60 -20.56
C GLU A 211 -2.15 5.01 -21.32
N THR A 212 -1.18 4.12 -21.49
CA THR A 212 0.03 4.39 -22.26
C THR A 212 0.30 3.39 -23.37
N TYR A 213 0.73 3.90 -24.50
CA TYR A 213 1.39 3.21 -25.61
C TYR A 213 2.86 3.61 -25.71
N ASP A 214 3.20 4.81 -25.21
CA ASP A 214 4.51 5.43 -25.38
C ASP A 214 5.55 4.88 -24.41
N TYR A 215 5.12 4.41 -23.23
CA TYR A 215 6.03 3.80 -22.24
C TYR A 215 6.55 2.42 -22.71
N PRO A 216 7.83 2.05 -22.54
CA PRO A 216 8.89 2.90 -21.94
C PRO A 216 9.77 3.65 -22.94
N ASN A 217 9.83 3.24 -24.21
CA ASN A 217 10.86 3.69 -25.15
C ASN A 217 10.43 4.85 -26.06
N GLU A 218 9.18 5.27 -26.03
CA GLU A 218 8.58 6.07 -27.09
C GLU A 218 7.99 7.39 -26.60
N LEU A 219 8.61 8.01 -25.56
CA LEU A 219 8.22 9.35 -25.11
C LEU A 219 8.15 10.32 -26.29
N GLN A 220 7.00 10.92 -26.49
CA GLN A 220 6.72 11.82 -27.62
C GLN A 220 6.91 13.28 -27.24
N PRO A 221 7.14 14.16 -28.22
CA PRO A 221 7.05 15.60 -28.03
C PRO A 221 5.66 16.01 -27.51
N VAL A 222 5.60 17.17 -26.85
CA VAL A 222 4.33 17.73 -26.35
C VAL A 222 3.29 17.83 -27.46
N GLY A 223 2.12 17.27 -27.22
CA GLY A 223 0.99 17.25 -28.14
C GLY A 223 1.05 16.20 -29.26
N ALA A 224 2.10 15.39 -29.32
CA ALA A 224 2.25 14.31 -30.31
C ALA A 224 2.15 12.90 -29.70
N GLY A 225 1.80 12.79 -28.41
CA GLY A 225 1.67 11.52 -27.72
C GLY A 225 0.47 10.69 -28.21
N ARG A 226 0.52 9.38 -27.91
CA ARG A 226 -0.53 8.43 -28.25
C ARG A 226 -1.34 7.99 -27.03
N ASP A 227 -0.93 8.48 -25.87
CA ASP A 227 -1.48 8.13 -24.58
C ASP A 227 -2.73 8.98 -24.27
N ARG A 228 -3.55 8.49 -23.35
CA ARG A 228 -4.83 9.11 -23.05
C ARG A 228 -5.26 8.93 -21.60
N ILE A 229 -6.26 9.70 -21.21
CA ILE A 229 -7.03 9.47 -19.99
C ILE A 229 -8.41 8.98 -20.41
N ARG A 230 -8.89 7.95 -19.71
CA ARG A 230 -10.19 7.32 -19.96
C ARG A 230 -11.02 7.30 -18.70
N ILE A 231 -12.33 7.50 -18.85
CA ILE A 231 -13.35 7.31 -17.82
C ILE A 231 -14.01 5.96 -18.06
N LEU A 232 -14.07 5.14 -17.03
CA LEU A 232 -14.79 3.87 -17.01
C LEU A 232 -15.93 3.98 -16.00
N GLU A 233 -17.13 3.67 -16.44
CA GLU A 233 -18.36 3.84 -15.66
C GLU A 233 -19.12 2.51 -15.60
N ASP A 234 -19.61 2.19 -14.41
CA ASP A 234 -20.58 1.14 -14.14
C ASP A 234 -21.96 1.83 -14.05
N THR A 235 -22.79 1.67 -15.06
CA THR A 235 -24.07 2.40 -15.17
C THR A 235 -25.24 1.60 -14.60
N ASP A 236 -25.10 0.29 -14.42
CA ASP A 236 -26.14 -0.60 -13.90
C ASP A 236 -25.92 -1.08 -12.46
N GLY A 237 -24.75 -0.79 -11.89
CA GLY A 237 -24.41 -1.06 -10.46
C GLY A 237 -23.96 -2.49 -10.18
N ASP A 238 -23.50 -3.23 -11.20
CA ASP A 238 -23.00 -4.59 -11.07
C ASP A 238 -21.50 -4.67 -10.73
N TRP A 239 -20.84 -3.52 -10.64
CA TRP A 239 -19.41 -3.34 -10.41
C TRP A 239 -18.53 -3.83 -11.57
N LYS A 240 -19.02 -3.72 -12.79
CA LYS A 240 -18.25 -3.84 -14.04
C LYS A 240 -18.42 -2.57 -14.87
N ALA A 241 -17.39 -2.21 -15.59
CA ALA A 241 -17.48 -1.09 -16.50
C ALA A 241 -18.31 -1.51 -17.74
N ASP A 242 -19.36 -0.75 -18.05
CA ASP A 242 -20.18 -0.93 -19.24
C ASP A 242 -20.16 0.30 -20.15
N LYS A 243 -19.60 1.42 -19.69
CA LYS A 243 -19.38 2.62 -20.47
C LYS A 243 -17.93 3.09 -20.37
N SER A 244 -17.38 3.49 -21.50
CA SER A 244 -15.98 3.90 -21.64
C SER A 244 -15.88 5.18 -22.49
N THR A 245 -15.35 6.26 -21.90
CA THR A 245 -15.19 7.56 -22.57
C THR A 245 -13.74 8.00 -22.57
N VAL A 246 -13.22 8.48 -23.68
CA VAL A 246 -11.87 9.07 -23.75
C VAL A 246 -11.97 10.55 -23.36
N PHE A 247 -11.45 10.89 -22.18
CA PHE A 247 -11.47 12.23 -21.63
C PHE A 247 -10.40 13.15 -22.24
N ALA A 248 -9.18 12.65 -22.45
CA ALA A 248 -8.09 13.43 -23.03
C ALA A 248 -7.17 12.55 -23.86
N GLU A 249 -6.68 13.10 -24.96
CA GLU A 249 -5.75 12.45 -25.90
C GLU A 249 -4.47 13.25 -26.12
N LYS A 250 -3.57 12.72 -26.94
CA LYS A 250 -2.28 13.33 -27.31
C LYS A 250 -1.39 13.60 -26.12
N LEU A 251 -1.52 12.75 -25.07
CA LEU A 251 -0.63 12.71 -23.92
C LEU A 251 0.54 11.77 -24.21
N SER A 252 1.60 11.84 -23.41
CA SER A 252 2.71 10.90 -23.49
C SER A 252 3.21 10.57 -22.08
N ILE A 253 3.10 9.30 -21.69
CA ILE A 253 3.44 8.74 -20.37
C ILE A 253 2.75 9.54 -19.23
N PRO A 254 1.39 9.53 -19.17
CA PRO A 254 0.64 10.17 -18.08
C PRO A 254 0.72 9.33 -16.80
N SER A 255 1.78 9.55 -15.99
CA SER A 255 2.21 8.64 -14.92
C SER A 255 1.36 8.72 -13.64
N THR A 256 0.61 9.80 -13.42
CA THR A 256 -0.24 9.97 -12.23
C THR A 256 -1.23 11.11 -12.43
N MET A 257 -2.36 11.07 -11.70
CA MET A 257 -3.39 12.12 -11.76
C MET A 257 -4.15 12.24 -10.44
N THR A 258 -4.74 13.42 -10.21
CA THR A 258 -5.64 13.69 -9.08
C THR A 258 -6.62 14.80 -9.44
N PHE A 259 -7.79 14.87 -8.79
CA PHE A 259 -8.81 15.89 -9.06
C PHE A 259 -8.55 17.20 -8.33
N HIS A 260 -8.94 18.30 -8.97
CA HIS A 260 -8.92 19.64 -8.38
C HIS A 260 -9.97 20.54 -9.07
N LYS A 261 -10.87 21.15 -8.30
CA LYS A 261 -11.86 22.15 -8.77
C LYS A 261 -12.60 21.75 -10.09
N GLY A 262 -13.11 20.52 -10.14
CA GLY A 262 -13.87 20.01 -11.27
C GLY A 262 -13.04 19.67 -12.50
N GLY A 263 -11.72 19.61 -12.39
CA GLY A 263 -10.82 19.13 -13.42
C GLY A 263 -9.80 18.15 -12.84
N VAL A 264 -8.88 17.66 -13.66
CA VAL A 264 -7.84 16.70 -13.28
C VAL A 264 -6.45 17.30 -13.49
N ILE A 265 -5.60 17.18 -12.45
CA ILE A 265 -4.17 17.46 -12.54
C ILE A 265 -3.48 16.16 -12.91
N VAL A 266 -2.73 16.15 -14.02
CA VAL A 266 -2.03 14.98 -14.54
C VAL A 266 -0.55 15.27 -14.78
N GLN A 267 0.33 14.35 -14.41
CA GLN A 267 1.72 14.37 -14.85
C GLN A 267 1.82 13.77 -16.24
N ASN A 268 2.14 14.55 -17.24
CA ASN A 268 2.23 14.15 -18.65
C ASN A 268 3.67 14.36 -19.16
N GLY A 269 4.47 13.30 -19.17
CA GLY A 269 5.85 13.37 -19.62
C GLY A 269 6.66 14.44 -18.88
N THR A 270 7.04 15.50 -19.58
CA THR A 270 7.84 16.61 -19.03
C THR A 270 7.00 17.76 -18.45
N GLN A 271 5.67 17.64 -18.41
CA GLN A 271 4.75 18.68 -17.94
C GLN A 271 3.75 18.15 -16.92
N THR A 272 3.40 18.98 -15.95
CA THR A 272 2.19 18.80 -15.13
C THR A 272 1.09 19.66 -15.72
N LEU A 273 -0.03 19.05 -16.07
CA LEU A 273 -1.17 19.69 -16.73
C LEU A 273 -2.38 19.73 -15.81
N TYR A 274 -3.21 20.76 -15.96
CA TYR A 274 -4.59 20.77 -15.52
C TYR A 274 -5.49 20.66 -16.74
N LEU A 275 -6.40 19.70 -16.72
CA LEU A 275 -7.37 19.41 -17.79
C LEU A 275 -8.76 19.49 -17.20
N LYS A 276 -9.69 20.10 -17.93
CA LYS A 276 -11.08 20.24 -17.48
C LYS A 276 -12.05 20.13 -18.65
N ASP A 277 -13.15 19.48 -18.40
CA ASP A 277 -14.39 19.53 -19.17
C ASP A 277 -15.21 20.72 -18.67
N THR A 278 -15.58 21.67 -19.54
CA THR A 278 -16.31 22.89 -19.19
C THR A 278 -17.74 22.89 -19.69
N ASP A 279 -18.12 22.00 -20.61
CA ASP A 279 -19.45 21.88 -21.17
C ASP A 279 -20.22 20.60 -20.79
N GLY A 280 -19.56 19.66 -20.11
CA GLY A 280 -20.18 18.48 -19.49
C GLY A 280 -20.33 17.28 -20.43
N ASP A 281 -19.50 17.19 -21.47
CA ASP A 281 -19.52 16.08 -22.43
C ASP A 281 -18.53 14.93 -22.08
N ASP A 282 -17.87 15.02 -20.91
CA ASP A 282 -16.83 14.13 -20.44
C ASP A 282 -15.53 14.15 -21.32
N VAL A 283 -15.27 15.22 -22.05
CA VAL A 283 -14.04 15.47 -22.83
C VAL A 283 -13.36 16.76 -22.38
N ALA A 284 -12.04 16.74 -22.25
CA ALA A 284 -11.29 17.92 -21.84
C ALA A 284 -11.22 18.96 -22.95
N ASP A 285 -11.80 20.14 -22.73
CA ASP A 285 -11.73 21.31 -23.60
C ASP A 285 -10.83 22.43 -23.04
N GLU A 286 -10.54 22.44 -21.75
CA GLU A 286 -9.55 23.34 -21.13
C GLU A 286 -8.27 22.57 -20.81
N LYS A 287 -7.13 23.14 -21.23
CA LYS A 287 -5.78 22.62 -20.91
C LYS A 287 -4.87 23.74 -20.45
N LYS A 288 -4.32 23.59 -19.24
CA LYS A 288 -3.36 24.53 -18.64
C LYS A 288 -2.10 23.80 -18.19
N VAL A 289 -0.92 24.35 -18.49
CA VAL A 289 0.34 23.87 -17.93
C VAL A 289 0.51 24.47 -16.53
N ILE A 290 0.63 23.59 -15.51
CA ILE A 290 0.92 23.98 -14.13
C ILE A 290 2.43 24.07 -13.93
N PHE A 291 3.17 23.02 -14.31
CA PHE A 291 4.63 22.98 -14.28
C PHE A 291 5.17 22.46 -15.60
N ASP A 292 6.33 22.98 -16.00
CA ASP A 292 7.07 22.52 -17.16
C ASP A 292 8.54 22.26 -16.78
N GLY A 293 9.25 21.50 -17.61
CA GLY A 293 10.68 21.25 -17.42
C GLY A 293 11.01 20.08 -16.49
N TRP A 294 10.08 19.15 -16.27
CA TRP A 294 10.39 17.86 -15.67
C TRP A 294 11.31 17.06 -16.59
N VAL A 295 12.31 16.39 -16.01
CA VAL A 295 13.21 15.49 -16.74
C VAL A 295 12.61 14.09 -16.78
N LEU A 296 12.63 13.46 -17.96
CA LEU A 296 12.16 12.08 -18.16
C LEU A 296 13.11 11.32 -19.11
N GLY A 297 14.41 11.41 -18.86
CA GLY A 297 15.44 10.65 -19.58
C GLY A 297 15.38 9.15 -19.28
N ASP A 298 15.03 8.81 -18.05
CA ASP A 298 14.62 7.48 -17.60
C ASP A 298 13.10 7.51 -17.41
N THR A 299 12.35 6.79 -18.25
CA THR A 299 10.88 6.89 -18.29
C THR A 299 10.18 6.29 -17.09
N HIS A 300 10.87 5.50 -16.26
CA HIS A 300 10.31 5.01 -14.98
C HIS A 300 10.82 5.80 -13.77
N GLY A 301 11.69 6.76 -13.95
CA GLY A 301 12.29 7.58 -12.89
C GLY A 301 11.69 8.98 -12.75
N GLY A 302 10.49 9.21 -13.24
CA GLY A 302 9.80 10.49 -13.22
C GLY A 302 8.93 10.74 -11.99
N VAL A 303 8.01 11.69 -12.13
CA VAL A 303 7.00 12.05 -11.13
C VAL A 303 5.90 10.98 -11.08
N SER A 304 5.43 10.66 -9.87
CA SER A 304 4.39 9.66 -9.65
C SER A 304 3.55 9.93 -8.39
N ASN A 305 2.45 9.20 -8.24
CA ASN A 305 1.64 9.09 -7.02
C ASN A 305 1.07 10.41 -6.49
N PHE A 306 0.36 11.18 -7.31
CA PHE A 306 -0.37 12.36 -6.84
C PHE A 306 -1.46 11.98 -5.86
N GLN A 307 -1.39 12.53 -4.65
CA GLN A 307 -2.42 12.36 -3.62
C GLN A 307 -2.67 13.68 -2.88
N TYR A 308 -3.94 14.03 -2.69
CA TYR A 308 -4.30 15.14 -1.82
C TYR A 308 -3.97 14.80 -0.36
N GLY A 309 -3.14 15.62 0.27
CA GLY A 309 -2.87 15.59 1.70
C GLY A 309 -3.95 16.30 2.51
N HIS A 310 -3.97 16.07 3.83
CA HIS A 310 -4.85 16.79 4.77
C HIS A 310 -4.48 18.28 4.94
N ASP A 311 -3.34 18.66 4.39
CA ASP A 311 -2.79 20.01 4.38
C ASP A 311 -3.21 20.85 3.15
N ASN A 312 -4.09 20.30 2.32
CA ASN A 312 -4.52 20.85 1.03
C ASN A 312 -3.38 21.04 0.00
N TRP A 313 -2.31 20.28 0.15
CA TRP A 313 -1.27 20.13 -0.87
C TRP A 313 -1.44 18.83 -1.62
N ILE A 314 -0.98 18.79 -2.86
CA ILE A 314 -0.81 17.54 -3.59
C ILE A 314 0.58 16.99 -3.28
N TRP A 315 0.60 15.84 -2.62
CA TRP A 315 1.81 15.07 -2.35
C TRP A 315 2.15 14.20 -3.55
N ALA A 316 3.44 14.00 -3.78
CA ALA A 316 3.95 13.28 -4.93
C ALA A 316 5.33 12.71 -4.65
N MET A 317 5.80 11.87 -5.57
CA MET A 317 7.14 11.31 -5.53
C MET A 317 7.90 11.62 -6.82
N GLN A 318 9.21 11.87 -6.68
CA GLN A 318 10.16 12.01 -7.78
C GLN A 318 11.14 10.84 -7.75
N GLY A 319 11.32 10.19 -8.89
CA GLY A 319 12.30 9.11 -9.06
C GLY A 319 13.70 9.59 -9.40
N TYR A 320 14.44 8.79 -10.17
CA TYR A 320 15.86 9.03 -10.50
C TYR A 320 16.16 10.33 -11.26
N ASN A 321 15.22 10.79 -12.08
CA ASN A 321 15.46 11.97 -12.89
C ASN A 321 15.61 13.22 -12.02
N ASN A 322 16.77 13.87 -12.10
CA ASN A 322 16.99 15.12 -11.38
C ASN A 322 16.28 16.27 -12.12
N SER A 323 15.22 16.77 -11.54
CA SER A 323 14.32 17.74 -12.15
C SER A 323 14.36 19.10 -11.46
N SER A 324 14.21 20.16 -12.25
CA SER A 324 14.05 21.56 -11.82
C SER A 324 12.83 22.14 -12.51
N PRO A 325 11.60 21.78 -12.11
CA PRO A 325 10.40 22.29 -12.76
C PRO A 325 10.33 23.81 -12.68
N THR A 326 9.64 24.41 -13.64
CA THR A 326 9.49 25.87 -13.74
C THR A 326 8.16 26.31 -13.16
N ILE A 327 8.19 27.31 -12.25
CA ILE A 327 7.02 27.98 -11.67
C ILE A 327 7.08 29.45 -12.08
N ASN A 328 6.03 29.96 -12.71
CA ASN A 328 5.95 31.38 -13.11
C ASN A 328 7.21 31.85 -13.88
N GLY A 329 7.72 31.00 -14.77
CA GLY A 329 8.90 31.31 -15.59
C GLY A 329 10.25 31.16 -14.84
N LYS A 330 10.27 30.77 -13.57
CA LYS A 330 11.50 30.56 -12.79
C LYS A 330 11.72 29.08 -12.47
N ARG A 331 12.95 28.60 -12.69
CA ARG A 331 13.33 27.24 -12.30
C ARG A 331 13.42 27.13 -10.78
N THR A 332 12.90 26.02 -10.26
CA THR A 332 13.06 25.64 -8.85
C THR A 332 14.46 25.07 -8.60
N GLN A 333 14.81 24.87 -7.33
CA GLN A 333 15.95 24.04 -6.95
C GLN A 333 15.73 22.62 -7.50
N SER A 334 16.79 21.99 -8.01
CA SER A 334 16.70 20.64 -8.55
C SER A 334 16.60 19.59 -7.43
N PHE A 335 15.80 18.54 -7.66
CA PHE A 335 15.67 17.41 -6.77
C PHE A 335 15.40 16.10 -7.51
N ALA A 336 15.71 14.99 -6.85
CA ALA A 336 15.46 13.62 -7.30
C ALA A 336 15.17 12.73 -6.08
N ASN A 337 14.72 11.51 -6.31
CA ASN A 337 14.56 10.45 -5.31
C ASN A 337 13.97 10.94 -3.98
N GLY A 338 12.68 11.20 -3.96
CA GLY A 338 12.05 11.59 -2.70
C GLY A 338 10.62 12.05 -2.81
N PHE A 339 10.12 12.40 -1.64
CA PHE A 339 8.81 13.00 -1.45
C PHE A 339 8.88 14.50 -1.75
N PHE A 340 7.90 14.99 -2.47
CA PHE A 340 7.65 16.41 -2.64
C PHE A 340 6.15 16.69 -2.60
N ARG A 341 5.78 17.96 -2.48
CA ARG A 341 4.39 18.39 -2.56
C ARG A 341 4.30 19.74 -3.28
N PHE A 342 3.12 20.04 -3.78
CA PHE A 342 2.88 21.31 -4.45
C PHE A 342 1.46 21.82 -4.19
N LYS A 343 1.27 23.12 -4.34
CA LYS A 343 -0.05 23.74 -4.32
C LYS A 343 -0.80 23.40 -5.61
N PRO A 344 -2.09 23.04 -5.53
CA PRO A 344 -2.86 22.67 -6.72
C PRO A 344 -2.95 23.76 -7.80
N ASP A 345 -2.83 25.03 -7.41
CA ASP A 345 -2.79 26.17 -8.31
C ASP A 345 -1.42 26.40 -8.98
N GLY A 346 -0.41 25.61 -8.64
CA GLY A 346 0.94 25.71 -9.18
C GLY A 346 1.78 26.84 -8.59
N SER A 347 1.31 27.51 -7.53
CA SER A 347 2.02 28.68 -6.94
C SER A 347 3.28 28.29 -6.18
N GLU A 348 3.36 27.07 -5.66
CA GLU A 348 4.46 26.62 -4.81
C GLU A 348 4.72 25.13 -4.97
N ILE A 349 5.99 24.73 -4.92
CA ILE A 349 6.46 23.34 -4.85
C ILE A 349 7.51 23.23 -3.75
N GLU A 350 7.46 22.14 -2.99
CA GLU A 350 8.37 21.90 -1.88
C GLU A 350 8.90 20.45 -1.94
N PHE A 351 10.23 20.30 -2.00
CA PHE A 351 10.88 19.02 -1.78
C PHE A 351 10.90 18.71 -0.27
N ILE A 352 10.39 17.56 0.11
CA ILE A 352 10.17 17.22 1.52
C ILE A 352 11.28 16.33 2.07
N ARG A 353 11.51 15.14 1.47
CA ARG A 353 12.40 14.15 2.05
C ARG A 353 13.02 13.25 1.01
N SER A 354 14.34 13.07 1.12
CA SER A 354 15.11 12.15 0.26
C SER A 354 14.85 10.69 0.58
N THR A 355 14.82 9.85 -0.44
CA THR A 355 14.82 8.40 -0.34
C THR A 355 16.13 7.82 -0.86
N ASN A 356 16.37 6.53 -0.62
CA ASN A 356 17.60 5.85 -0.99
C ASN A 356 17.64 5.35 -2.44
N ASN A 357 16.50 5.33 -3.13
CA ASN A 357 16.37 4.74 -4.46
C ASN A 357 15.22 5.39 -5.25
N ASN A 358 14.98 4.91 -6.48
CA ASN A 358 13.88 5.31 -7.34
C ASN A 358 12.53 5.18 -6.62
N THR A 359 11.79 6.25 -6.56
CA THR A 359 10.61 6.36 -5.71
C THR A 359 9.35 6.16 -6.54
N TRP A 360 8.48 5.23 -6.12
CA TRP A 360 7.25 4.90 -6.85
C TRP A 360 6.08 4.51 -5.97
N GLY A 361 5.97 5.04 -4.77
CA GLY A 361 4.81 4.73 -3.91
C GLY A 361 4.66 5.71 -2.78
N ILE A 362 3.45 6.24 -2.59
CA ILE A 362 3.05 7.06 -1.46
C ILE A 362 1.80 6.47 -0.82
N GLY A 363 1.72 6.58 0.50
CA GLY A 363 0.54 6.24 1.28
C GLY A 363 0.33 7.25 2.40
N LEU A 364 -0.91 7.67 2.57
CA LEU A 364 -1.31 8.58 3.64
C LEU A 364 -2.21 7.85 4.63
N SER A 365 -1.88 7.94 5.92
CA SER A 365 -2.78 7.46 6.97
C SER A 365 -3.97 8.39 7.16
N GLU A 366 -4.97 7.95 7.92
CA GLU A 366 -6.12 8.79 8.27
C GLU A 366 -5.72 10.00 9.15
N GLU A 367 -4.58 9.92 9.84
CA GLU A 367 -3.98 11.01 10.62
C GLU A 367 -3.04 11.91 9.78
N GLY A 368 -2.84 11.60 8.50
CA GLY A 368 -1.93 12.34 7.63
C GLY A 368 -0.45 11.95 7.78
N ILE A 369 -0.15 10.79 8.39
CA ILE A 369 1.20 10.23 8.41
C ILE A 369 1.56 9.73 7.00
N VAL A 370 2.78 10.04 6.55
CA VAL A 370 3.24 9.75 5.20
C VAL A 370 4.15 8.52 5.19
N PHE A 371 3.80 7.57 4.33
CA PHE A 371 4.57 6.38 4.03
C PHE A 371 4.85 6.30 2.53
N GLY A 372 5.69 5.35 2.12
CA GLY A 372 5.93 5.12 0.71
C GLY A 372 6.75 3.88 0.43
N SER A 373 7.14 3.72 -0.83
CA SER A 373 8.04 2.66 -1.29
C SER A 373 9.06 3.21 -2.28
N THR A 374 10.15 2.48 -2.44
CA THR A 374 11.11 2.68 -3.53
C THR A 374 11.32 1.38 -4.30
N ALA A 375 11.77 1.48 -5.53
CA ALA A 375 11.86 0.34 -6.43
C ALA A 375 12.65 -0.83 -5.82
N ASN A 376 13.88 -0.60 -5.31
CA ASN A 376 14.79 -1.68 -4.96
C ASN A 376 14.91 -1.89 -3.46
N ARG A 377 14.53 -3.07 -2.98
CA ARG A 377 14.72 -3.54 -1.59
C ARG A 377 14.08 -2.68 -0.51
N ASN A 378 13.17 -1.79 -0.87
CA ASN A 378 12.61 -0.85 0.08
C ASN A 378 11.08 -0.71 -0.13
N PRO A 379 10.33 -1.81 0.11
CA PRO A 379 8.89 -1.84 -0.14
C PRO A 379 8.07 -1.01 0.86
N SER A 380 8.68 -0.59 1.98
CA SER A 380 7.99 0.23 2.97
C SER A 380 8.96 1.21 3.62
N VAL A 381 8.64 2.50 3.55
CA VAL A 381 9.37 3.59 4.20
C VAL A 381 8.40 4.49 4.97
N TYR A 382 8.90 5.09 6.03
CA TYR A 382 8.19 6.10 6.81
C TYR A 382 8.88 7.46 6.65
N MET A 383 8.10 8.52 6.45
CA MET A 383 8.60 9.89 6.29
C MET A 383 8.29 10.72 7.56
N PRO A 384 9.19 10.75 8.56
CA PRO A 384 8.91 11.42 9.83
C PRO A 384 9.07 12.94 9.78
N ILE A 385 10.22 13.42 9.25
CA ILE A 385 10.63 14.82 9.35
C ILE A 385 11.21 15.29 8.01
N PRO A 386 10.76 16.42 7.46
CA PRO A 386 11.33 17.01 6.23
C PRO A 386 12.83 17.32 6.33
N ASN A 387 13.55 17.22 5.22
CA ASN A 387 14.98 17.51 5.12
C ASN A 387 15.35 18.90 5.66
N ARG A 388 14.52 19.91 5.37
CA ARG A 388 14.77 21.30 5.75
C ARG A 388 15.02 21.52 7.25
N TYR A 389 14.49 20.67 8.12
CA TYR A 389 14.73 20.77 9.56
C TYR A 389 16.11 20.27 9.94
N TYR A 390 16.56 19.18 9.35
CA TYR A 390 17.91 18.65 9.58
C TYR A 390 18.99 19.56 8.98
N GLU A 391 18.75 20.13 7.81
CA GLU A 391 19.67 21.03 7.11
C GLU A 391 19.93 22.33 7.87
N ARG A 392 19.02 22.72 8.76
CA ARG A 392 19.17 23.89 9.65
C ARG A 392 19.95 23.63 10.93
N VAL A 393 20.28 22.37 11.22
CA VAL A 393 21.04 22.03 12.42
C VAL A 393 22.54 22.12 12.12
N ASN A 394 23.22 23.09 12.78
CA ASN A 394 24.67 23.28 12.61
C ASN A 394 25.44 22.00 12.94
N GLY A 395 26.33 21.60 12.00
CA GLY A 395 27.15 20.40 12.18
C GLY A 395 26.44 19.07 11.88
N TRP A 396 25.17 19.08 11.48
CA TRP A 396 24.48 17.87 11.04
C TRP A 396 25.09 17.32 9.76
N LYS A 397 25.66 16.12 9.82
CA LYS A 397 26.32 15.46 8.68
C LYS A 397 25.71 14.10 8.33
N THR A 398 24.56 13.75 8.92
CA THR A 398 23.93 12.45 8.71
C THR A 398 23.25 12.38 7.34
N ASN A 399 23.27 11.19 6.74
CA ASN A 399 22.53 10.91 5.53
C ASN A 399 21.02 11.12 5.75
N LEU A 400 20.40 11.95 4.92
CA LEU A 400 18.96 12.25 5.01
C LEU A 400 18.08 11.27 4.22
N ARG A 401 18.65 10.25 3.58
CA ARG A 401 17.90 9.26 2.81
C ARG A 401 17.16 8.29 3.73
N LEU A 402 15.87 8.13 3.48
CA LEU A 402 15.03 7.18 4.22
C LEU A 402 15.44 5.74 3.87
N GLY A 403 15.55 4.91 4.90
CA GLY A 403 15.73 3.47 4.79
C GLY A 403 14.40 2.71 4.86
N SER A 404 14.46 1.39 4.67
CA SER A 404 13.31 0.51 4.82
C SER A 404 12.92 0.35 6.28
N ILE A 405 11.61 0.37 6.53
CA ILE A 405 11.03 -0.06 7.82
C ILE A 405 10.49 -1.49 7.74
N ALA A 406 10.54 -2.13 6.55
CA ALA A 406 10.09 -3.50 6.35
C ALA A 406 11.10 -4.52 6.92
N ASP A 407 10.57 -5.59 7.49
CA ASP A 407 11.33 -6.72 8.01
C ASP A 407 12.03 -7.52 6.91
N THR A 408 11.48 -7.49 5.70
CA THR A 408 12.04 -8.15 4.54
C THR A 408 11.85 -7.33 3.26
N HIS A 409 12.75 -7.51 2.31
CA HIS A 409 12.59 -7.03 0.94
C HIS A 409 12.23 -8.16 -0.03
N LEU A 410 12.12 -9.39 0.45
CA LEU A 410 11.74 -10.53 -0.35
C LEU A 410 10.21 -10.59 -0.45
N PHE A 411 9.72 -11.13 -1.56
CA PHE A 411 8.31 -11.45 -1.74
C PHE A 411 8.11 -12.98 -1.78
N ASP A 412 6.89 -13.44 -1.52
CA ASP A 412 6.52 -14.85 -1.54
C ASP A 412 5.57 -15.12 -2.73
N PRO A 413 6.11 -15.41 -3.93
CA PRO A 413 5.30 -15.62 -5.13
C PRO A 413 4.70 -17.02 -5.16
N VAL A 414 3.52 -17.17 -5.76
CA VAL A 414 2.87 -18.47 -5.95
C VAL A 414 3.43 -19.26 -7.14
N THR A 415 4.31 -18.64 -7.93
CA THR A 415 5.03 -19.28 -9.04
C THR A 415 6.53 -19.10 -8.92
N LYS A 416 7.30 -20.04 -9.46
CA LYS A 416 8.77 -19.93 -9.57
C LYS A 416 9.23 -19.21 -10.84
N ASN A 417 8.30 -18.90 -11.73
CA ASN A 417 8.59 -18.29 -13.03
C ASN A 417 8.75 -16.78 -12.93
N ILE A 418 9.81 -16.34 -12.25
CA ILE A 418 10.14 -14.93 -12.04
C ILE A 418 11.18 -14.50 -13.06
N ARG A 419 10.88 -13.43 -13.82
CA ARG A 419 11.81 -12.84 -14.80
C ARG A 419 12.38 -11.54 -14.27
N GLN A 420 13.44 -11.66 -13.52
CA GLN A 420 14.00 -10.54 -12.77
C GLN A 420 15.53 -10.54 -12.84
N MET A 421 16.09 -9.42 -13.28
CA MET A 421 17.53 -9.26 -13.43
C MET A 421 18.23 -8.94 -12.11
N ASP A 422 17.74 -7.95 -11.38
CA ASP A 422 18.33 -7.49 -10.12
C ASP A 422 17.43 -7.85 -8.94
N HIS A 423 18.03 -8.05 -7.77
CA HIS A 423 17.33 -8.38 -6.53
C HIS A 423 16.34 -9.56 -6.68
N HIS A 424 16.74 -10.58 -7.42
CA HIS A 424 15.91 -11.71 -7.78
C HIS A 424 15.21 -12.33 -6.54
N GLY A 425 13.88 -12.50 -6.64
CA GLY A 425 13.05 -12.98 -5.53
C GLY A 425 12.63 -11.90 -4.52
N GLY A 426 12.95 -10.63 -4.76
CA GLY A 426 12.58 -9.51 -3.92
C GLY A 426 12.03 -8.33 -4.69
N TYR A 427 11.55 -7.31 -3.97
CA TYR A 427 11.05 -6.09 -4.56
C TYR A 427 12.16 -5.32 -5.28
N THR A 428 12.07 -5.25 -6.59
CA THR A 428 12.92 -4.42 -7.47
C THR A 428 12.11 -3.35 -8.20
N ALA A 429 10.81 -3.51 -8.23
CA ALA A 429 9.86 -2.56 -8.80
C ALA A 429 8.69 -2.37 -7.82
N ALA A 430 9.00 -2.20 -6.52
CA ALA A 430 7.96 -1.92 -5.52
C ALA A 430 7.18 -0.67 -5.93
N ALA A 431 5.87 -0.82 -6.09
CA ALA A 431 5.00 0.23 -6.59
C ALA A 431 3.77 0.42 -5.71
N GLY A 432 3.47 1.68 -5.37
CA GLY A 432 2.43 2.05 -4.43
C GLY A 432 2.82 1.80 -2.97
N HIS A 433 1.99 2.29 -2.08
CA HIS A 433 1.97 1.99 -0.65
C HIS A 433 0.57 2.34 -0.13
N ALA A 434 -0.45 1.73 -0.72
CA ALA A 434 -1.85 2.07 -0.47
C ALA A 434 -2.28 1.62 0.92
N LEU A 435 -2.36 2.56 1.86
CA LEU A 435 -2.82 2.26 3.21
C LEU A 435 -4.32 1.98 3.20
N TYR A 436 -4.75 0.92 3.89
CA TYR A 436 -6.15 0.55 3.95
C TYR A 436 -6.94 1.49 4.86
N THR A 437 -7.55 2.52 4.27
CA THR A 437 -8.25 3.61 4.95
C THR A 437 -9.77 3.56 4.74
N ALA A 438 -10.34 2.35 4.79
CA ALA A 438 -11.76 2.07 4.71
C ALA A 438 -12.21 1.09 5.81
N ARG A 439 -13.49 0.64 5.77
CA ARG A 439 -14.09 -0.21 6.81
C ARG A 439 -14.78 -1.46 6.24
N GLN A 440 -14.51 -1.80 4.96
CA GLN A 440 -15.04 -3.03 4.36
C GLN A 440 -14.28 -4.26 4.82
N TYR A 441 -12.97 -4.20 4.88
CA TYR A 441 -12.13 -5.29 5.38
C TYR A 441 -12.22 -5.42 6.90
N PRO A 442 -11.78 -6.55 7.47
CA PRO A 442 -11.69 -6.74 8.92
C PRO A 442 -10.92 -5.62 9.62
N LYS A 443 -11.24 -5.36 10.88
CA LYS A 443 -10.72 -4.24 11.65
C LYS A 443 -9.18 -4.23 11.74
N GLU A 444 -8.57 -5.39 11.67
CA GLU A 444 -7.12 -5.59 11.71
C GLU A 444 -6.39 -4.90 10.55
N TYR A 445 -7.08 -4.68 9.42
CA TYR A 445 -6.52 -3.99 8.25
C TYR A 445 -6.55 -2.46 8.40
N TRP A 446 -7.48 -1.90 9.19
CA TRP A 446 -7.83 -0.48 9.16
C TRP A 446 -6.67 0.40 9.57
N ASN A 447 -6.30 1.34 8.67
CA ASN A 447 -5.25 2.33 8.87
C ASN A 447 -3.90 1.75 9.36
N ARG A 448 -3.67 0.47 9.06
CA ARG A 448 -2.54 -0.31 9.56
C ARG A 448 -1.88 -1.16 8.49
N THR A 449 -2.63 -1.59 7.47
CA THR A 449 -2.10 -2.43 6.40
C THR A 449 -1.94 -1.63 5.13
N ALA A 450 -0.74 -1.64 4.56
CA ALA A 450 -0.44 -1.04 3.26
C ALA A 450 -0.28 -2.13 2.20
N PHE A 451 -0.76 -1.86 0.99
CA PHE A 451 -0.62 -2.75 -0.15
C PHE A 451 0.46 -2.22 -1.08
N VAL A 452 1.44 -3.08 -1.37
CA VAL A 452 2.60 -2.76 -2.21
C VAL A 452 2.68 -3.76 -3.35
N ASN A 453 2.74 -3.26 -4.57
CA ASN A 453 2.78 -4.10 -5.75
C ASN A 453 4.19 -4.59 -6.04
N GLY A 454 4.31 -5.88 -6.32
CA GLY A 454 5.52 -6.54 -6.77
C GLY A 454 5.30 -7.17 -8.16
N PRO A 455 5.31 -6.36 -9.24
CA PRO A 455 4.91 -6.83 -10.57
C PRO A 455 5.79 -7.96 -11.11
N THR A 456 7.07 -8.00 -10.75
CA THR A 456 7.98 -9.09 -11.12
C THR A 456 7.73 -10.40 -10.37
N GLY A 457 7.04 -10.31 -9.23
CA GLY A 457 6.59 -11.46 -8.44
C GLY A 457 5.13 -11.83 -8.66
N HIS A 458 4.44 -11.13 -9.56
CA HIS A 458 3.03 -11.34 -9.90
C HIS A 458 2.09 -11.20 -8.70
N LEU A 459 2.35 -10.22 -7.80
CA LEU A 459 1.66 -10.12 -6.52
C LEU A 459 1.46 -8.69 -6.01
N VAL A 460 0.56 -8.58 -5.05
CA VAL A 460 0.38 -7.41 -4.17
C VAL A 460 0.64 -7.88 -2.73
N GLY A 461 1.74 -7.46 -2.15
CA GLY A 461 2.09 -7.78 -0.76
C GLY A 461 1.32 -6.91 0.24
N ALA A 462 0.96 -7.48 1.37
CA ALA A 462 0.35 -6.78 2.49
C ALA A 462 1.42 -6.46 3.55
N PHE A 463 1.67 -5.17 3.78
CA PHE A 463 2.63 -4.67 4.76
C PHE A 463 1.89 -4.15 5.98
N VAL A 464 2.02 -4.86 7.10
CA VAL A 464 1.37 -4.52 8.36
C VAL A 464 2.27 -3.58 9.16
N LEU A 465 1.81 -2.34 9.33
CA LEU A 465 2.53 -1.28 10.05
C LEU A 465 2.34 -1.43 11.56
N LYS A 466 3.42 -1.21 12.30
CA LYS A 466 3.42 -1.16 13.77
C LYS A 466 4.19 0.09 14.22
N PRO A 467 3.63 0.95 15.09
CA PRO A 467 4.39 2.00 15.75
C PRO A 467 5.59 1.43 16.53
N ASN A 468 6.74 2.07 16.41
CA ASN A 468 7.97 1.69 17.08
C ASN A 468 8.65 2.95 17.66
N SER A 469 8.25 3.35 18.86
CA SER A 469 8.60 4.65 19.47
C SER A 469 8.19 5.82 18.57
N SER A 470 9.16 6.64 18.14
CA SER A 470 8.95 7.75 17.18
C SER A 470 9.03 7.33 15.72
N ASP A 471 9.13 6.04 15.45
CA ASP A 471 9.27 5.45 14.13
C ASP A 471 8.18 4.38 13.89
N PHE A 472 8.27 3.67 12.78
CA PHE A 472 7.44 2.53 12.44
C PHE A 472 8.30 1.35 12.02
N SER A 473 7.75 0.16 12.17
CA SER A 473 8.19 -1.07 11.50
C SER A 473 7.06 -1.62 10.67
N SER A 474 7.36 -2.41 9.66
CA SER A 474 6.36 -3.15 8.90
C SER A 474 6.79 -4.59 8.67
N THR A 475 5.82 -5.49 8.63
CA THR A 475 6.00 -6.91 8.30
C THR A 475 5.14 -7.28 7.12
N SER A 476 5.60 -8.21 6.27
CA SER A 476 4.85 -8.67 5.09
C SER A 476 4.46 -10.15 5.25
N PRO A 477 3.40 -10.45 6.03
CA PRO A 477 3.04 -11.82 6.41
C PRO A 477 2.26 -12.59 5.34
N PHE A 478 1.69 -11.92 4.33
CA PHE A 478 0.89 -12.55 3.27
C PHE A 478 0.76 -11.62 2.06
N ASN A 479 0.24 -12.16 0.96
CA ASN A 479 -0.15 -11.39 -0.22
C ASN A 479 -1.65 -11.12 -0.21
N LEU A 480 -2.07 -9.89 -0.53
CA LEU A 480 -3.47 -9.60 -0.79
C LEU A 480 -3.95 -10.25 -2.10
N PHE A 481 -3.05 -10.32 -3.08
CA PHE A 481 -3.26 -10.86 -4.41
C PHE A 481 -1.97 -11.51 -4.87
N ALA A 482 -2.03 -12.69 -5.47
CA ALA A 482 -0.89 -13.32 -6.13
C ALA A 482 -1.37 -14.22 -7.28
N SER A 483 -0.62 -14.29 -8.37
CA SER A 483 -0.99 -15.07 -9.54
C SER A 483 0.17 -15.98 -9.99
N ASP A 484 -0.16 -17.16 -10.53
CA ASP A 484 0.78 -18.02 -11.22
C ASP A 484 0.80 -17.79 -12.75
N ASP A 485 -0.04 -16.88 -13.25
CA ASP A 485 -0.01 -16.39 -14.62
C ASP A 485 1.19 -15.45 -14.81
N GLU A 486 2.13 -15.82 -15.66
CA GLU A 486 3.37 -15.06 -15.92
C GLU A 486 3.15 -13.68 -16.58
N TRP A 487 1.94 -13.40 -17.05
CA TRP A 487 1.54 -12.09 -17.56
C TRP A 487 1.04 -11.14 -16.48
N SER A 488 0.55 -11.67 -15.37
CA SER A 488 0.06 -10.84 -14.28
C SER A 488 1.19 -9.96 -13.73
N ALA A 489 0.97 -8.67 -13.69
CA ALA A 489 1.95 -7.67 -13.27
C ALA A 489 1.26 -6.51 -12.54
N PRO A 490 0.81 -6.72 -11.29
CA PRO A 490 0.19 -5.64 -10.51
C PRO A 490 1.15 -4.47 -10.30
N ILE A 491 0.73 -3.25 -10.67
CA ILE A 491 1.57 -2.05 -10.59
C ILE A 491 0.99 -0.94 -9.73
N MET A 492 -0.31 -0.95 -9.46
CA MET A 492 -0.97 0.03 -8.61
C MET A 492 -2.10 -0.62 -7.85
N THR A 493 -2.18 -0.31 -6.58
CA THR A 493 -3.32 -0.65 -5.71
C THR A 493 -3.78 0.62 -5.02
N GLU A 494 -5.10 0.86 -4.99
CA GLU A 494 -5.73 1.96 -4.27
C GLU A 494 -7.00 1.49 -3.58
N ILE A 495 -7.45 2.22 -2.56
CA ILE A 495 -8.71 1.92 -1.89
C ILE A 495 -9.81 2.69 -2.58
N GLY A 496 -10.68 1.94 -3.26
CA GLY A 496 -11.71 2.49 -4.13
C GLY A 496 -12.97 2.99 -3.40
N PRO A 497 -13.96 3.47 -4.17
CA PRO A 497 -15.17 4.09 -3.66
C PRO A 497 -16.05 3.14 -2.84
N ASP A 498 -15.97 1.84 -3.09
CA ASP A 498 -16.66 0.77 -2.36
C ASP A 498 -15.91 0.32 -1.10
N GLY A 499 -14.75 0.92 -0.81
CA GLY A 499 -13.90 0.57 0.33
C GLY A 499 -13.11 -0.72 0.17
N ASN A 500 -13.09 -1.32 -1.02
CA ASN A 500 -12.23 -2.46 -1.35
C ASN A 500 -10.92 -1.99 -1.99
N ALA A 501 -9.91 -2.86 -2.02
CA ALA A 501 -8.70 -2.62 -2.77
C ALA A 501 -8.94 -2.88 -4.26
N TRP A 502 -8.55 -1.92 -5.09
CA TRP A 502 -8.58 -2.01 -6.54
C TRP A 502 -7.15 -2.12 -7.04
N VAL A 503 -6.92 -2.99 -8.02
CA VAL A 503 -5.60 -3.35 -8.51
C VAL A 503 -5.53 -3.14 -10.01
N ILE A 504 -4.58 -2.33 -10.47
CA ILE A 504 -4.17 -2.33 -11.87
C ILE A 504 -3.22 -3.50 -12.06
N ASP A 505 -3.63 -4.49 -12.84
CA ASP A 505 -2.76 -5.49 -13.42
C ASP A 505 -2.32 -5.00 -14.81
N TRP A 506 -1.07 -4.59 -14.91
CA TRP A 506 -0.48 -4.14 -16.17
C TRP A 506 -0.47 -5.22 -17.24
N TYR A 507 -0.58 -6.47 -16.83
CA TYR A 507 -0.69 -7.66 -17.64
C TYR A 507 0.33 -7.71 -18.77
N ASN A 508 1.59 -7.79 -18.41
CA ASN A 508 2.72 -7.71 -19.35
C ASN A 508 3.79 -8.75 -19.00
N TYR A 509 4.13 -9.58 -19.97
CA TYR A 509 5.12 -10.63 -19.81
C TYR A 509 6.54 -10.08 -19.50
N ILE A 510 6.87 -8.90 -20.03
CA ILE A 510 8.13 -8.19 -19.77
C ILE A 510 7.84 -6.98 -18.88
N VAL A 511 8.09 -7.12 -17.60
CA VAL A 511 7.91 -6.05 -16.60
C VAL A 511 9.16 -5.17 -16.54
N GLN A 512 10.29 -5.75 -16.21
CA GLN A 512 11.53 -5.02 -15.99
C GLN A 512 12.11 -4.53 -17.31
N HIS A 513 12.50 -3.26 -17.41
CA HIS A 513 13.04 -2.66 -18.63
C HIS A 513 14.49 -2.19 -18.52
N ASN A 514 15.04 -2.13 -17.35
CA ASN A 514 16.46 -1.97 -17.06
C ASN A 514 16.86 -2.73 -15.77
N PRO A 515 18.16 -3.02 -15.55
CA PRO A 515 19.28 -2.85 -16.48
C PRO A 515 19.09 -3.60 -17.80
N THR A 516 19.83 -3.19 -18.84
CA THR A 516 19.77 -3.86 -20.15
C THR A 516 20.42 -5.24 -20.08
N PRO A 517 19.70 -6.33 -20.43
CA PRO A 517 20.27 -7.68 -20.45
C PRO A 517 21.39 -7.81 -21.49
N ALA A 518 22.35 -8.71 -21.27
CA ALA A 518 23.38 -9.01 -22.26
C ALA A 518 22.75 -9.51 -23.58
N GLY A 519 23.22 -8.99 -24.70
CA GLY A 519 22.69 -9.32 -26.03
C GLY A 519 21.42 -8.54 -26.42
N PHE A 520 20.99 -7.55 -25.59
CA PHE A 520 19.93 -6.60 -25.91
C PHE A 520 20.52 -5.19 -26.09
N LYS A 521 19.75 -4.30 -26.71
CA LYS A 521 20.12 -2.92 -26.94
C LYS A 521 19.34 -1.99 -26.00
N THR A 522 20.02 -1.06 -25.34
CA THR A 522 19.39 0.02 -24.60
C THR A 522 18.78 1.02 -25.58
N GLY A 523 17.48 1.24 -25.48
CA GLY A 523 16.74 2.22 -26.26
C GLY A 523 16.53 3.54 -25.52
N LYS A 524 15.66 4.39 -26.06
CA LYS A 524 15.21 5.62 -25.40
C LYS A 524 14.55 5.30 -24.06
N GLY A 525 14.52 6.26 -23.15
CA GLY A 525 13.89 6.11 -21.85
C GLY A 525 14.64 5.18 -20.90
N ASN A 526 15.94 4.92 -21.16
CA ASN A 526 16.78 3.99 -20.39
C ASN A 526 16.19 2.57 -20.27
N ALA A 527 15.49 2.10 -21.30
CA ALA A 527 14.87 0.80 -21.34
C ALA A 527 15.38 -0.02 -22.53
N TYR A 528 15.65 -1.32 -22.34
CA TYR A 528 16.06 -2.16 -23.45
C TYR A 528 14.93 -2.38 -24.44
N GLU A 529 15.31 -2.42 -25.73
CA GLU A 529 14.38 -2.64 -26.84
C GLU A 529 14.02 -4.12 -26.96
N THR A 530 12.73 -4.40 -27.10
CA THR A 530 12.21 -5.75 -27.37
C THR A 530 10.84 -5.65 -28.03
N PRO A 531 10.54 -6.51 -29.04
CA PRO A 531 9.20 -6.58 -29.64
C PRO A 531 8.18 -7.29 -28.76
N VAL A 532 8.63 -7.89 -27.65
CA VAL A 532 7.79 -8.75 -26.80
C VAL A 532 6.93 -7.95 -25.81
N ARG A 533 7.16 -6.64 -25.64
CA ARG A 533 6.34 -5.80 -24.76
C ARG A 533 4.94 -5.62 -25.32
N ASP A 534 3.96 -6.04 -24.55
CA ASP A 534 2.55 -5.81 -24.88
C ASP A 534 2.15 -4.34 -24.68
N LYS A 535 1.30 -3.83 -25.57
CA LYS A 535 0.82 -2.43 -25.57
C LYS A 535 -0.72 -2.34 -25.50
N LYS A 536 -1.42 -3.46 -25.40
CA LYS A 536 -2.87 -3.52 -25.63
C LYS A 536 -3.66 -4.11 -24.47
N ARG A 537 -3.01 -4.93 -23.62
CA ARG A 537 -3.70 -5.62 -22.53
C ARG A 537 -3.52 -4.88 -21.22
N GLY A 538 -4.53 -4.93 -20.40
CA GLY A 538 -4.50 -4.41 -19.03
C GLY A 538 -5.80 -4.70 -18.34
N ARG A 539 -5.78 -4.86 -17.03
CA ARG A 539 -6.95 -5.29 -16.25
C ARG A 539 -7.07 -4.50 -14.97
N ILE A 540 -8.29 -4.26 -14.57
CA ILE A 540 -8.62 -3.64 -13.30
C ILE A 540 -9.41 -4.64 -12.48
N TYR A 541 -8.83 -5.05 -11.37
CA TYR A 541 -9.44 -5.98 -10.42
C TYR A 541 -9.89 -5.27 -9.16
N ARG A 542 -10.90 -5.83 -8.51
CA ARG A 542 -11.32 -5.51 -7.16
C ARG A 542 -11.10 -6.73 -6.27
N VAL A 543 -10.42 -6.54 -5.15
CA VAL A 543 -10.26 -7.58 -4.12
C VAL A 543 -11.31 -7.34 -3.07
N VAL A 544 -12.38 -8.13 -3.09
CA VAL A 544 -13.62 -7.90 -2.34
C VAL A 544 -13.69 -8.82 -1.13
N TYR A 545 -14.02 -8.25 0.05
CA TYR A 545 -14.27 -9.04 1.24
C TYR A 545 -15.68 -9.64 1.19
N LYS A 546 -15.80 -10.98 1.20
CA LYS A 546 -17.03 -11.72 0.92
C LYS A 546 -18.20 -11.43 1.87
N ASN A 547 -17.89 -11.05 3.11
CA ASN A 547 -18.89 -10.84 4.15
C ASN A 547 -19.49 -9.42 4.16
N LYS A 548 -19.08 -8.57 3.25
CA LYS A 548 -19.59 -7.20 3.13
C LYS A 548 -19.69 -6.80 1.66
N SER A 549 -20.82 -6.22 1.27
CA SER A 549 -20.99 -5.59 -0.03
C SER A 549 -20.93 -4.08 0.11
N GLY A 550 -20.01 -3.43 -0.62
CA GLY A 550 -20.04 -1.99 -0.80
C GLY A 550 -21.23 -1.59 -1.67
N LYS A 551 -21.91 -0.51 -1.31
CA LYS A 551 -22.95 0.09 -2.18
C LYS A 551 -22.30 1.19 -3.01
N PRO A 552 -22.76 1.39 -4.26
CA PRO A 552 -22.42 2.58 -5.02
C PRO A 552 -22.75 3.84 -4.20
N PHE A 553 -21.84 4.81 -4.23
CA PHE A 553 -21.99 6.10 -3.55
C PHE A 553 -21.51 7.20 -4.50
N SER A 554 -22.18 8.33 -4.51
CA SER A 554 -21.85 9.47 -5.33
C SER A 554 -22.07 10.77 -4.56
N LEU A 555 -21.22 11.75 -4.83
CA LEU A 555 -21.37 13.14 -4.38
C LEU A 555 -21.84 14.05 -5.50
N GLU A 556 -22.24 13.51 -6.65
CA GLU A 556 -22.85 14.27 -7.74
C GLU A 556 -24.07 15.02 -7.24
N ASN A 557 -24.11 16.33 -7.44
CA ASN A 557 -25.19 17.22 -6.96
C ASN A 557 -25.48 17.09 -5.45
N ALA A 558 -24.48 16.75 -4.66
CA ALA A 558 -24.62 16.55 -3.21
C ALA A 558 -25.09 17.82 -2.50
N SER A 559 -26.10 17.69 -1.61
CA SER A 559 -26.52 18.79 -0.75
C SER A 559 -25.44 19.14 0.30
N PRO A 560 -25.44 20.35 0.87
CA PRO A 560 -24.52 20.70 1.97
C PRO A 560 -24.59 19.71 3.14
N GLU A 561 -25.76 19.19 3.47
CA GLU A 561 -25.97 18.21 4.53
C GLU A 561 -25.30 16.88 4.20
N LEU A 562 -25.41 16.41 2.94
CA LEU A 562 -24.71 15.21 2.47
C LEU A 562 -23.20 15.39 2.52
N LEU A 563 -22.68 16.54 2.09
CA LEU A 563 -21.24 16.84 2.16
C LEU A 563 -20.74 16.81 3.60
N VAL A 564 -21.45 17.45 4.55
CA VAL A 564 -21.09 17.44 5.98
C VAL A 564 -21.14 16.01 6.54
N SER A 565 -22.17 15.23 6.24
CA SER A 565 -22.26 13.85 6.70
C SER A 565 -21.18 12.94 6.09
N THR A 566 -20.70 13.25 4.89
CA THR A 566 -19.62 12.51 4.21
C THR A 566 -18.27 12.65 4.90
N LEU A 567 -18.05 13.68 5.72
CA LEU A 567 -16.86 13.79 6.57
C LEU A 567 -16.72 12.62 7.55
N ALA A 568 -17.82 11.92 7.87
CA ALA A 568 -17.82 10.71 8.67
C ALA A 568 -17.88 9.41 7.84
N ASN A 569 -17.72 9.49 6.52
CA ASN A 569 -17.78 8.30 5.65
C ASN A 569 -16.70 7.28 6.06
N PRO A 570 -17.03 5.97 6.10
CA PRO A 570 -16.07 4.93 6.46
C PRO A 570 -14.88 4.81 5.51
N THR A 571 -14.99 5.33 4.28
CA THR A 571 -13.90 5.32 3.29
C THR A 571 -13.25 6.69 3.18
N MET A 572 -11.94 6.79 3.43
CA MET A 572 -11.21 8.07 3.40
C MET A 572 -11.28 8.76 2.03
N LEU A 573 -11.37 7.98 0.94
CA LEU A 573 -11.57 8.53 -0.40
C LEU A 573 -12.72 9.55 -0.40
N TRP A 574 -13.88 9.19 0.14
CA TRP A 574 -15.05 10.06 0.17
C TRP A 574 -14.90 11.25 1.14
N ARG A 575 -14.19 11.06 2.25
CA ARG A 575 -13.91 12.17 3.19
C ARG A 575 -13.01 13.24 2.60
N LYS A 576 -12.26 12.91 1.53
CA LYS A 576 -11.33 13.82 0.84
C LYS A 576 -11.92 14.45 -0.44
N LYS A 577 -13.05 13.96 -0.92
CA LYS A 577 -13.81 14.55 -2.06
C LYS A 577 -14.68 15.70 -1.59
#